data_51e2e5efeb95cbaf388d1939e88c73e6
#
_entry.id   51e2e5efeb95cbaf388d1939e88c73e6
#
_cell.length_a   1.000
_cell.length_b   1.000
_cell.length_c   1.000
_cell.angle_alpha   90.00
_cell.angle_beta   90.00
_cell.angle_gamma   90.00
#
_symmetry.space_group_name_H-M   'P 1'
#
loop_
_entity.id
_entity.type
_entity.pdbx_description
1 polymer ?
#
loop_
_entity_poly.entity_id
_entity_poly.type
_entity_poly.pdbx_seq_one_letter_code
_entity_poly.pdbx_strand_id
1 'polypeptide(L)'
;MRIRVAFFLSILICCVSGCVSQPTQPTEKPKSTIREVELAKDQHAKIITLYPVYIDYITKVQKKMKDTNVTDEDLQRIFDKTVRRELDRIQKDQDIFLDFKGFNDVFSATSYLNYSKRLTKRLMHEEKENMKAVHEALRKSADHLPGKDKIILILPLSEEHRYAAKATSGLIGFTMSDGSMVIMLGEEYTHEILEYVVAYEYNHSVVNEHPEIRQPSSIDYLIFEGKAEVFAKELYPKVPPIETEKMAFNDKKKILEQVKNNSLSYEELSTGSEAKDVPRLTVYSLGTELMSDFRQKKSEKTLQEFSLTPVSDVIHEGKFKLILE
;
A
#
# COMPACT_ATOMS: atom_id res chain seq x y z
N MET A 1 85.67 -6.22 -26.96
CA MET A 1 85.09 -6.72 -25.71
C MET A 1 85.00 -5.56 -24.73
N ARG A 2 83.81 -4.95 -24.57
CA ARG A 2 83.62 -3.72 -23.76
C ARG A 2 82.85 -4.06 -22.50
N ILE A 3 83.52 -3.90 -21.38
CA ILE A 3 82.97 -4.06 -20.03
C ILE A 3 82.24 -2.78 -19.67
N ARG A 4 80.93 -2.85 -19.33
CA ARG A 4 80.15 -1.74 -18.76
C ARG A 4 80.01 -1.97 -17.28
N VAL A 5 80.56 -1.04 -16.50
CA VAL A 5 80.42 -0.92 -15.05
C VAL A 5 79.07 -0.28 -14.74
N ALA A 6 78.26 -0.95 -13.93
CA ALA A 6 77.02 -0.41 -13.44
C ALA A 6 77.22 0.25 -12.07
N PHE A 7 76.88 1.53 -11.95
CA PHE A 7 76.86 2.28 -10.69
C PHE A 7 75.53 2.03 -9.96
N PHE A 8 75.63 1.48 -8.76
CA PHE A 8 74.50 1.43 -7.83
C PHE A 8 74.40 2.74 -7.06
N LEU A 9 73.32 3.49 -7.30
CA LEU A 9 72.98 4.66 -6.51
C LEU A 9 71.89 4.28 -5.50
N SER A 10 72.28 4.12 -4.22
CA SER A 10 71.37 3.87 -3.13
C SER A 10 70.66 5.16 -2.72
N ILE A 11 69.33 5.27 -3.07
CA ILE A 11 68.49 6.35 -2.61
C ILE A 11 67.85 5.94 -1.30
N LEU A 12 68.22 6.63 -0.23
CA LEU A 12 67.58 6.52 1.09
C LEU A 12 66.28 7.27 1.08
N ILE A 13 65.15 6.55 0.99
CA ILE A 13 63.81 7.14 1.09
C ILE A 13 63.41 7.23 2.57
N CYS A 14 63.42 8.45 3.11
CA CYS A 14 62.82 8.75 4.42
C CYS A 14 61.30 8.58 4.32
N CYS A 15 60.77 7.52 4.91
CA CYS A 15 59.32 7.38 5.12
C CYS A 15 58.82 8.40 6.13
N VAL A 16 58.32 9.53 5.66
CA VAL A 16 57.48 10.42 6.48
C VAL A 16 56.09 9.82 6.49
N SER A 17 55.74 9.11 7.59
CA SER A 17 54.37 8.61 7.81
C SER A 17 53.46 9.78 8.14
N GLY A 18 53.04 10.51 7.13
CA GLY A 18 51.92 11.43 7.22
C GLY A 18 50.62 10.62 7.28
N CYS A 19 49.91 10.67 8.40
CA CYS A 19 48.51 10.22 8.43
C CYS A 19 47.69 11.07 7.46
N VAL A 20 47.55 10.57 6.24
CA VAL A 20 46.56 11.11 5.28
C VAL A 20 45.24 10.60 5.78
N SER A 21 44.48 11.46 6.47
CA SER A 21 43.04 11.24 6.69
C SER A 21 42.40 11.03 5.31
N GLN A 22 42.03 9.81 5.01
CA GLN A 22 41.20 9.54 3.81
C GLN A 22 39.98 10.46 3.86
N PRO A 23 39.71 11.20 2.79
CA PRO A 23 38.46 11.95 2.71
C PRO A 23 37.33 10.94 2.89
N THR A 24 36.55 11.11 3.96
CA THR A 24 35.30 10.37 4.17
C THR A 24 34.45 10.59 2.91
N GLN A 25 34.30 9.57 2.08
CA GLN A 25 33.36 9.63 0.98
C GLN A 25 32.01 10.09 1.55
N PRO A 26 31.34 11.07 0.93
CA PRO A 26 30.02 11.45 1.38
C PRO A 26 29.17 10.19 1.36
N THR A 27 28.75 9.73 2.54
CA THR A 27 27.84 8.60 2.66
C THR A 27 26.59 8.95 1.85
N GLU A 28 26.37 8.23 0.76
CA GLU A 28 25.15 8.40 -0.03
C GLU A 28 23.95 8.31 0.93
N LYS A 29 23.02 9.27 0.75
CA LYS A 29 21.80 9.26 1.55
C LYS A 29 21.04 7.98 1.25
N PRO A 30 20.48 7.32 2.27
CA PRO A 30 19.63 6.16 2.07
C PRO A 30 18.52 6.48 1.06
N LYS A 31 18.36 5.63 0.08
CA LYS A 31 17.36 5.75 -0.98
C LYS A 31 16.38 4.59 -0.92
N SER A 32 15.20 4.79 -1.49
CA SER A 32 14.25 3.71 -1.76
C SER A 32 14.85 2.67 -2.71
N THR A 33 14.42 1.41 -2.58
CA THR A 33 14.68 0.37 -3.58
C THR A 33 13.55 0.39 -4.62
N ILE A 34 13.88 0.43 -5.90
CA ILE A 34 12.91 0.43 -7.01
C ILE A 34 13.16 -0.81 -7.86
N ARG A 35 12.11 -1.57 -8.12
CA ARG A 35 12.12 -2.70 -9.04
C ARG A 35 11.05 -2.49 -10.10
N GLU A 36 11.47 -2.41 -11.35
CA GLU A 36 10.58 -2.41 -12.50
C GLU A 36 10.25 -3.85 -12.90
N VAL A 37 8.98 -4.11 -13.21
CA VAL A 37 8.46 -5.42 -13.59
C VAL A 37 7.48 -5.28 -14.74
N GLU A 38 7.51 -6.24 -15.64
CA GLU A 38 6.53 -6.42 -16.70
C GLU A 38 5.36 -7.23 -16.17
N LEU A 39 4.14 -6.84 -16.51
CA LEU A 39 2.91 -7.51 -16.07
C LEU A 39 2.32 -8.32 -17.23
N ALA A 40 1.31 -7.79 -17.91
CA ALA A 40 0.64 -8.41 -19.06
C ALA A 40 0.34 -7.37 -20.12
N LYS A 41 0.34 -7.75 -21.40
CA LYS A 41 -0.08 -6.90 -22.52
C LYS A 41 0.54 -5.50 -22.51
N ASP A 42 1.86 -5.42 -22.45
CA ASP A 42 2.62 -4.15 -22.43
C ASP A 42 2.40 -3.27 -21.20
N GLN A 43 1.75 -3.79 -20.15
CA GLN A 43 1.60 -3.12 -18.86
C GLN A 43 2.82 -3.36 -17.97
N HIS A 44 3.30 -2.30 -17.31
CA HIS A 44 4.43 -2.36 -16.41
C HIS A 44 4.05 -1.93 -14.99
N ALA A 45 4.87 -2.30 -14.03
CA ALA A 45 4.75 -1.77 -12.68
C ALA A 45 6.12 -1.46 -12.08
N LYS A 46 6.13 -0.50 -11.14
CA LYS A 46 7.27 -0.21 -10.28
C LYS A 46 6.91 -0.54 -8.84
N ILE A 47 7.66 -1.47 -8.27
CA ILE A 47 7.53 -1.84 -6.86
C ILE A 47 8.62 -1.10 -6.10
N ILE A 48 8.24 -0.26 -5.14
CA ILE A 48 9.14 0.65 -4.43
C ILE A 48 9.06 0.36 -2.93
N THR A 49 10.20 0.07 -2.30
CA THR A 49 10.29 -0.06 -0.84
C THR A 49 11.07 1.11 -0.25
N LEU A 50 10.67 1.55 0.96
CA LEU A 50 11.31 2.67 1.66
C LEU A 50 12.08 2.22 2.91
N TYR A 51 12.37 0.95 3.07
CA TYR A 51 12.98 0.41 4.30
C TYR A 51 14.30 1.09 4.69
N PRO A 52 15.28 1.32 3.79
CA PRO A 52 16.50 2.04 4.16
C PRO A 52 16.23 3.46 4.66
N VAL A 53 15.20 4.12 4.11
CA VAL A 53 14.81 5.49 4.49
C VAL A 53 14.17 5.51 5.89
N TYR A 54 13.34 4.50 6.20
CA TYR A 54 12.78 4.34 7.55
C TYR A 54 13.86 4.03 8.59
N ILE A 55 14.86 3.22 8.27
CA ILE A 55 16.02 2.96 9.14
C ILE A 55 16.82 4.24 9.39
N ASP A 56 17.01 5.09 8.37
CA ASP A 56 17.67 6.40 8.51
C ASP A 56 16.88 7.33 9.45
N TYR A 57 15.55 7.41 9.24
CA TYR A 57 14.66 8.15 10.14
C TYR A 57 14.82 7.71 11.59
N ILE A 58 14.65 6.41 11.87
CA ILE A 58 14.73 5.85 13.22
C ILE A 58 16.12 6.10 13.84
N THR A 59 17.19 5.95 13.06
CA THR A 59 18.56 6.16 13.53
C THR A 59 18.81 7.61 13.92
N LYS A 60 18.30 8.57 13.13
CA LYS A 60 18.41 10.01 13.44
C LYS A 60 17.64 10.38 14.70
N VAL A 61 16.42 9.83 14.88
CA VAL A 61 15.64 10.05 16.11
C VAL A 61 16.39 9.46 17.31
N GLN A 62 16.84 8.20 17.24
CA GLN A 62 17.59 7.56 18.33
C GLN A 62 18.89 8.27 18.68
N LYS A 63 19.57 8.88 17.69
CA LYS A 63 20.74 9.71 17.94
C LYS A 63 20.37 10.97 18.73
N LYS A 64 19.31 11.67 18.32
CA LYS A 64 18.84 12.87 19.00
C LYS A 64 18.41 12.60 20.44
N MET A 65 17.73 11.44 20.68
CA MET A 65 17.30 11.02 22.04
C MET A 65 18.44 10.82 23.04
N LYS A 66 19.69 10.64 22.58
CA LYS A 66 20.86 10.54 23.46
C LYS A 66 21.29 11.89 24.02
N ASP A 67 21.01 12.96 23.30
CA ASP A 67 21.50 14.28 23.61
C ASP A 67 20.40 15.18 24.24
N THR A 68 19.13 14.89 23.94
CA THR A 68 17.99 15.72 24.36
C THR A 68 16.70 14.92 24.50
N ASN A 69 15.73 15.45 25.24
CA ASN A 69 14.35 14.96 25.16
C ASN A 69 13.79 15.28 23.77
N VAL A 70 13.23 14.27 23.12
CA VAL A 70 12.64 14.38 21.78
C VAL A 70 11.11 14.55 21.91
N THR A 71 10.58 15.61 21.32
CA THR A 71 9.14 15.89 21.27
C THR A 71 8.51 15.28 20.01
N ASP A 72 7.17 15.21 19.95
CA ASP A 72 6.45 14.77 18.76
C ASP A 72 6.73 15.67 17.54
N GLU A 73 6.90 16.96 17.77
CA GLU A 73 7.34 17.90 16.72
C GLU A 73 8.73 17.60 16.17
N ASP A 74 9.63 17.14 17.04
CA ASP A 74 10.96 16.69 16.64
C ASP A 74 10.89 15.41 15.80
N LEU A 75 10.05 14.45 16.21
CA LEU A 75 9.79 13.22 15.46
C LEU A 75 9.28 13.55 14.06
N GLN A 76 8.22 14.39 13.97
CA GLN A 76 7.63 14.79 12.70
C GLN A 76 8.63 15.53 11.82
N ARG A 77 9.40 16.46 12.36
CA ARG A 77 10.42 17.20 11.62
C ARG A 77 11.53 16.28 11.06
N ILE A 78 11.94 15.26 11.80
CA ILE A 78 12.94 14.30 11.31
C ILE A 78 12.31 13.41 10.24
N PHE A 79 11.04 12.99 10.42
CA PHE A 79 10.28 12.22 9.43
C PHE A 79 10.17 13.00 8.11
N ASP A 80 9.77 14.27 8.17
CA ASP A 80 9.62 15.13 6.99
C ASP A 80 10.96 15.30 6.24
N LYS A 81 12.07 15.45 6.96
CA LYS A 81 13.40 15.58 6.36
C LYS A 81 13.98 14.26 5.83
N THR A 82 13.36 13.13 6.11
CA THR A 82 13.81 11.80 5.67
C THR A 82 12.75 11.14 4.78
N VAL A 83 11.73 10.57 5.39
CA VAL A 83 10.71 9.78 4.69
C VAL A 83 9.86 10.62 3.76
N ARG A 84 9.28 11.71 4.25
CA ARG A 84 8.44 12.59 3.42
C ARG A 84 9.19 13.14 2.22
N ARG A 85 10.42 13.63 2.43
CA ARG A 85 11.24 14.13 1.33
C ARG A 85 11.54 13.06 0.26
N GLU A 86 11.73 11.81 0.66
CA GLU A 86 11.91 10.71 -0.31
C GLU A 86 10.62 10.39 -1.05
N LEU A 87 9.48 10.40 -0.36
CA LEU A 87 8.16 10.26 -0.99
C LEU A 87 7.86 11.40 -1.97
N ASP A 88 8.17 12.65 -1.62
CA ASP A 88 8.04 13.81 -2.53
C ASP A 88 8.93 13.63 -3.78
N ARG A 89 10.14 13.09 -3.60
CA ARG A 89 11.04 12.78 -4.71
C ARG A 89 10.43 11.69 -5.61
N ILE A 90 9.93 10.61 -5.03
CA ILE A 90 9.28 9.52 -5.78
C ILE A 90 8.07 10.07 -6.54
N GLN A 91 7.20 10.85 -5.88
CA GLN A 91 6.03 11.45 -6.51
C GLN A 91 6.43 12.26 -7.76
N LYS A 92 7.47 13.09 -7.63
CA LYS A 92 7.97 13.92 -8.73
C LYS A 92 8.63 13.08 -9.83
N ASP A 93 9.52 12.16 -9.46
CA ASP A 93 10.33 11.39 -10.43
C ASP A 93 9.49 10.36 -11.19
N GLN A 94 8.41 9.88 -10.60
CA GLN A 94 7.52 8.89 -11.18
C GLN A 94 6.22 9.49 -11.73
N ASP A 95 6.02 10.79 -11.62
CA ASP A 95 4.80 11.51 -12.05
C ASP A 95 3.52 10.90 -11.49
N ILE A 96 3.49 10.63 -10.18
CA ILE A 96 2.34 10.08 -9.48
C ILE A 96 1.78 11.05 -8.45
N PHE A 97 0.51 10.85 -8.10
CA PHE A 97 -0.12 11.55 -6.99
C PHE A 97 -0.14 10.68 -5.73
N LEU A 98 0.33 11.25 -4.60
CA LEU A 98 0.22 10.67 -3.27
C LEU A 98 -0.59 11.63 -2.39
N ASP A 99 -1.77 11.21 -1.97
CA ASP A 99 -2.64 12.03 -1.12
C ASP A 99 -2.17 12.05 0.34
N PHE A 100 -1.14 12.84 0.59
CA PHE A 100 -0.60 13.01 1.94
C PHE A 100 -1.58 13.67 2.94
N LYS A 101 -2.59 14.38 2.46
CA LYS A 101 -3.57 15.03 3.34
C LYS A 101 -4.69 14.08 3.72
N GLY A 102 -5.23 13.35 2.75
CA GLY A 102 -6.27 12.34 2.99
C GLY A 102 -5.76 11.17 3.82
N PHE A 103 -4.45 10.85 3.73
CA PHE A 103 -3.81 9.76 4.46
C PHE A 103 -2.70 10.26 5.41
N ASN A 104 -2.94 11.39 6.09
CA ASN A 104 -1.93 12.00 6.96
C ASN A 104 -1.42 11.06 8.04
N ASP A 105 -2.26 10.22 8.60
CA ASP A 105 -1.90 9.26 9.65
C ASP A 105 -0.92 8.19 9.12
N VAL A 106 -1.11 7.75 7.88
CA VAL A 106 -0.23 6.78 7.20
C VAL A 106 1.18 7.35 6.98
N PHE A 107 1.25 8.64 6.66
CA PHE A 107 2.48 9.35 6.30
C PHE A 107 2.99 10.25 7.44
N SER A 108 2.81 9.83 8.68
CA SER A 108 3.26 10.55 9.87
C SER A 108 4.40 9.84 10.61
N ALA A 109 5.04 10.57 11.51
CA ALA A 109 6.08 10.03 12.37
C ALA A 109 5.47 9.09 13.41
N THR A 110 6.18 7.99 13.73
CA THR A 110 5.82 7.11 14.84
C THR A 110 6.70 7.36 16.06
N SER A 111 6.10 7.24 17.25
CA SER A 111 6.81 7.23 18.53
C SER A 111 7.31 5.83 18.92
N TYR A 112 6.81 4.77 18.30
CA TYR A 112 7.15 3.36 18.58
C TYR A 112 8.43 2.91 17.86
N LEU A 113 9.54 3.62 18.07
CA LEU A 113 10.80 3.44 17.33
C LEU A 113 11.38 2.03 17.40
N ASN A 114 11.28 1.36 18.55
CA ASN A 114 11.82 0.00 18.72
C ASN A 114 11.02 -1.02 17.90
N TYR A 115 9.70 -0.90 17.90
CA TYR A 115 8.84 -1.72 17.05
C TYR A 115 9.18 -1.47 15.58
N SER A 116 9.12 -0.22 15.13
CA SER A 116 9.38 0.17 13.75
C SER A 116 10.76 -0.28 13.27
N LYS A 117 11.79 -0.19 14.14
CA LYS A 117 13.14 -0.66 13.80
C LYS A 117 13.21 -2.17 13.62
N ARG A 118 12.58 -2.94 14.52
CA ARG A 118 12.53 -4.40 14.44
C ARG A 118 11.79 -4.84 13.18
N LEU A 119 10.59 -4.30 12.96
CA LEU A 119 9.78 -4.60 11.80
C LEU A 119 10.51 -4.25 10.49
N THR A 120 11.01 -3.01 10.36
CA THR A 120 11.69 -2.58 9.13
C THR A 120 12.91 -3.46 8.81
N LYS A 121 13.70 -3.86 9.82
CA LYS A 121 14.83 -4.77 9.61
C LYS A 121 14.39 -6.15 9.11
N ARG A 122 13.28 -6.69 9.64
CA ARG A 122 12.72 -7.95 9.17
C ARG A 122 12.27 -7.82 7.71
N LEU A 123 11.50 -6.77 7.38
CA LEU A 123 11.02 -6.52 6.03
C LEU A 123 12.16 -6.32 5.02
N MET A 124 13.28 -5.70 5.42
CA MET A 124 14.50 -5.64 4.60
C MET A 124 15.09 -7.04 4.31
N HIS A 125 15.03 -7.93 5.28
CA HIS A 125 15.51 -9.31 5.09
C HIS A 125 14.57 -10.10 4.14
N GLU A 126 13.27 -9.85 4.22
CA GLU A 126 12.22 -10.49 3.44
C GLU A 126 11.91 -9.73 2.12
N GLU A 127 12.61 -8.63 1.82
CA GLU A 127 12.29 -7.70 0.73
C GLU A 127 12.13 -8.40 -0.62
N LYS A 128 13.06 -9.29 -0.95
CA LYS A 128 13.05 -10.01 -2.23
C LYS A 128 11.81 -10.88 -2.40
N GLU A 129 11.42 -11.60 -1.34
CA GLU A 129 10.25 -12.49 -1.37
C GLU A 129 8.95 -11.69 -1.37
N ASN A 130 8.88 -10.61 -0.61
CA ASN A 130 7.74 -9.69 -0.64
C ASN A 130 7.56 -9.04 -2.02
N MET A 131 8.63 -8.53 -2.63
CA MET A 131 8.57 -7.98 -4.00
C MET A 131 8.17 -9.02 -5.04
N LYS A 132 8.57 -10.28 -4.84
CA LYS A 132 8.15 -11.38 -5.72
C LYS A 132 6.65 -11.64 -5.58
N ALA A 133 6.12 -11.77 -4.36
CA ALA A 133 4.69 -11.96 -4.12
C ALA A 133 3.85 -10.82 -4.72
N VAL A 134 4.28 -9.57 -4.50
CA VAL A 134 3.62 -8.39 -5.09
C VAL A 134 3.64 -8.46 -6.62
N HIS A 135 4.76 -8.80 -7.24
CA HIS A 135 4.85 -8.94 -8.69
C HIS A 135 3.92 -10.04 -9.23
N GLU A 136 3.89 -11.20 -8.59
CA GLU A 136 3.01 -12.31 -8.99
C GLU A 136 1.54 -11.92 -8.89
N ALA A 137 1.15 -11.22 -7.81
CA ALA A 137 -0.21 -10.72 -7.64
C ALA A 137 -0.60 -9.70 -8.71
N LEU A 138 0.27 -8.73 -8.99
CA LEU A 138 0.04 -7.73 -10.03
C LEU A 138 -0.12 -8.37 -11.41
N ARG A 139 0.78 -9.30 -11.77
CA ARG A 139 0.73 -10.00 -13.04
C ARG A 139 -0.57 -10.80 -13.18
N LYS A 140 -0.93 -11.57 -12.14
CA LYS A 140 -2.18 -12.34 -12.12
C LYS A 140 -3.41 -11.45 -12.22
N SER A 141 -3.40 -10.30 -11.54
CA SER A 141 -4.48 -9.32 -11.61
C SER A 141 -4.59 -8.70 -13.01
N ALA A 142 -3.47 -8.31 -13.61
CA ALA A 142 -3.41 -7.72 -14.94
C ALA A 142 -3.85 -8.69 -16.05
N ASP A 143 -3.58 -10.00 -15.89
CA ASP A 143 -4.06 -11.04 -16.82
C ASP A 143 -5.61 -11.07 -16.89
N HIS A 144 -6.29 -10.77 -15.78
CA HIS A 144 -7.74 -10.82 -15.67
C HIS A 144 -8.42 -9.45 -15.80
N LEU A 145 -7.72 -8.38 -15.46
CA LEU A 145 -8.23 -7.01 -15.48
C LEU A 145 -7.11 -6.06 -15.98
N PRO A 146 -6.90 -5.96 -17.30
CA PRO A 146 -5.89 -5.05 -17.87
C PRO A 146 -6.16 -3.59 -17.49
N GLY A 147 -5.09 -2.84 -17.18
CA GLY A 147 -5.15 -1.42 -16.83
C GLY A 147 -3.87 -0.69 -17.26
N LYS A 148 -3.70 0.56 -16.83
CA LYS A 148 -2.49 1.36 -17.03
C LYS A 148 -1.33 0.84 -16.18
N ASP A 149 -0.13 1.36 -16.41
CA ASP A 149 1.03 1.12 -15.55
C ASP A 149 0.74 1.45 -14.08
N LYS A 150 1.40 0.74 -13.16
CA LYS A 150 1.17 0.86 -11.72
C LYS A 150 2.44 1.16 -10.94
N ILE A 151 2.28 1.92 -9.87
CA ILE A 151 3.33 2.13 -8.88
C ILE A 151 2.83 1.68 -7.52
N ILE A 152 3.60 0.81 -6.87
CA ILE A 152 3.27 0.28 -5.56
C ILE A 152 4.36 0.66 -4.58
N LEU A 153 3.98 1.42 -3.54
CA LEU A 153 4.84 1.71 -2.40
C LEU A 153 4.64 0.66 -1.32
N ILE A 154 5.72 0.04 -0.86
CA ILE A 154 5.68 -0.92 0.25
C ILE A 154 6.36 -0.28 1.45
N LEU A 155 5.59 -0.10 2.53
CA LEU A 155 6.01 0.59 3.75
C LEU A 155 5.94 -0.35 4.97
N PRO A 156 6.73 -0.14 6.02
CA PRO A 156 6.49 -0.79 7.29
C PRO A 156 5.22 -0.21 7.94
N LEU A 157 4.37 -1.08 8.48
CA LEU A 157 3.20 -0.68 9.26
C LEU A 157 3.65 -0.04 10.57
N SER A 158 3.08 1.11 10.92
CA SER A 158 3.31 1.71 12.23
C SER A 158 2.55 0.98 13.33
N GLU A 159 3.03 1.03 14.57
CA GLU A 159 2.35 0.40 15.71
C GLU A 159 0.97 1.01 15.94
N GLU A 160 0.79 2.29 15.66
CA GLU A 160 -0.47 3.02 15.77
C GLU A 160 -1.58 2.39 14.93
N HIS A 161 -1.22 1.82 13.77
CA HIS A 161 -2.16 1.17 12.84
C HIS A 161 -2.34 -0.34 13.06
N ARG A 162 -1.60 -0.92 14.01
CA ARG A 162 -1.62 -2.38 14.25
C ARG A 162 -3.01 -2.92 14.55
N TYR A 163 -3.81 -2.16 15.30
CA TYR A 163 -5.18 -2.58 15.61
C TYR A 163 -6.08 -2.63 14.35
N ALA A 164 -5.97 -1.63 13.49
CA ALA A 164 -6.72 -1.60 12.23
C ALA A 164 -6.28 -2.76 11.31
N ALA A 165 -4.97 -3.00 11.21
CA ALA A 165 -4.40 -4.08 10.40
C ALA A 165 -4.78 -5.50 10.88
N LYS A 166 -5.25 -5.66 12.13
CA LYS A 166 -5.65 -6.96 12.65
C LYS A 166 -6.82 -7.57 11.85
N ALA A 167 -7.76 -6.74 11.39
CA ALA A 167 -8.89 -7.20 10.58
C ALA A 167 -8.46 -7.71 9.19
N THR A 168 -7.31 -7.30 8.72
CA THR A 168 -6.71 -7.66 7.42
C THR A 168 -5.43 -8.49 7.58
N SER A 169 -5.35 -9.26 8.69
CA SER A 169 -4.25 -10.19 8.96
C SER A 169 -2.84 -9.54 8.91
N GLY A 170 -2.73 -8.33 9.45
CA GLY A 170 -1.46 -7.63 9.62
C GLY A 170 -1.01 -6.76 8.46
N LEU A 171 -1.87 -6.51 7.48
CA LEU A 171 -1.60 -5.64 6.33
C LEU A 171 -2.62 -4.51 6.24
N ILE A 172 -2.25 -3.41 5.61
CA ILE A 172 -3.20 -2.37 5.17
C ILE A 172 -2.83 -1.96 3.75
N GLY A 173 -3.82 -1.96 2.85
CA GLY A 173 -3.70 -1.47 1.49
C GLY A 173 -4.47 -0.17 1.28
N PHE A 174 -4.00 0.66 0.36
CA PHE A 174 -4.68 1.87 -0.10
C PHE A 174 -4.41 2.11 -1.57
N THR A 175 -5.44 2.37 -2.33
CA THR A 175 -5.31 2.91 -3.67
C THR A 175 -5.38 4.43 -3.61
N MET A 176 -4.29 5.11 -4.00
CA MET A 176 -4.17 6.56 -3.96
C MET A 176 -4.74 7.24 -5.19
N SER A 177 -4.65 6.55 -6.35
CA SER A 177 -5.13 7.04 -7.65
C SER A 177 -5.32 5.88 -8.62
N ASP A 178 -5.58 6.17 -9.88
CA ASP A 178 -5.60 5.17 -10.97
C ASP A 178 -4.25 4.49 -11.22
N GLY A 179 -3.14 5.11 -10.82
CA GLY A 179 -1.78 4.61 -11.05
C GLY A 179 -0.96 4.26 -9.81
N SER A 180 -1.43 4.58 -8.59
CA SER A 180 -0.61 4.42 -7.39
C SER A 180 -1.33 3.72 -6.23
N MET A 181 -0.62 2.79 -5.59
CA MET A 181 -1.07 2.00 -4.45
C MET A 181 -0.02 2.02 -3.34
N VAL A 182 -0.46 1.90 -2.10
CA VAL A 182 0.41 1.76 -0.92
C VAL A 182 0.02 0.51 -0.16
N ILE A 183 0.99 -0.33 0.18
CA ILE A 183 0.82 -1.51 1.02
C ILE A 183 1.71 -1.35 2.25
N MET A 184 1.10 -1.38 3.43
CA MET A 184 1.80 -1.35 4.71
C MET A 184 1.89 -2.76 5.27
N LEU A 185 3.10 -3.25 5.51
CA LEU A 185 3.37 -4.60 6.01
C LEU A 185 3.63 -4.58 7.52
N GLY A 186 2.85 -5.34 8.28
CA GLY A 186 3.01 -5.56 9.70
C GLY A 186 3.85 -6.80 10.05
N GLU A 187 3.59 -7.40 11.22
CA GLU A 187 4.35 -8.58 11.68
C GLU A 187 3.67 -9.91 11.32
N GLU A 188 2.36 -9.92 11.09
CA GLU A 188 1.56 -11.15 11.04
C GLU A 188 0.83 -11.29 9.70
N TYR A 189 1.57 -11.51 8.62
CA TYR A 189 0.97 -11.79 7.31
C TYR A 189 1.62 -12.99 6.64
N THR A 190 0.90 -13.60 5.70
CA THR A 190 1.42 -14.58 4.75
C THR A 190 1.56 -13.97 3.37
N HIS A 191 2.39 -14.55 2.50
CA HIS A 191 2.48 -14.08 1.12
C HIS A 191 1.14 -14.20 0.38
N GLU A 192 0.32 -15.22 0.66
CA GLU A 192 -1.00 -15.38 0.04
C GLU A 192 -1.95 -14.24 0.43
N ILE A 193 -1.89 -13.76 1.70
CA ILE A 193 -2.65 -12.58 2.13
C ILE A 193 -2.10 -11.31 1.48
N LEU A 194 -0.77 -11.16 1.36
CA LEU A 194 -0.16 -10.03 0.65
C LEU A 194 -0.63 -9.99 -0.81
N GLU A 195 -0.60 -11.12 -1.49
CA GLU A 195 -1.07 -11.24 -2.87
C GLU A 195 -2.55 -10.88 -3.02
N TYR A 196 -3.38 -11.32 -2.07
CA TYR A 196 -4.81 -10.97 -2.02
C TYR A 196 -5.01 -9.46 -1.88
N VAL A 197 -4.34 -8.81 -0.92
CA VAL A 197 -4.47 -7.36 -0.71
C VAL A 197 -3.96 -6.58 -1.93
N VAL A 198 -2.89 -7.02 -2.56
CA VAL A 198 -2.40 -6.41 -3.81
C VAL A 198 -3.44 -6.54 -4.93
N ALA A 199 -4.09 -7.69 -5.08
CA ALA A 199 -5.14 -7.87 -6.08
C ALA A 199 -6.38 -7.01 -5.78
N TYR A 200 -6.73 -6.86 -4.52
CA TYR A 200 -7.80 -5.99 -4.04
C TYR A 200 -7.53 -4.52 -4.45
N GLU A 201 -6.37 -3.99 -4.10
CA GLU A 201 -5.98 -2.61 -4.42
C GLU A 201 -5.78 -2.41 -5.92
N TYR A 202 -5.31 -3.44 -6.63
CA TYR A 202 -5.19 -3.40 -8.07
C TYR A 202 -6.57 -3.21 -8.74
N ASN A 203 -7.61 -3.91 -8.26
CA ASN A 203 -8.97 -3.72 -8.77
C ASN A 203 -9.42 -2.27 -8.58
N HIS A 204 -9.24 -1.71 -7.39
CA HIS A 204 -9.54 -0.30 -7.13
C HIS A 204 -8.81 0.64 -8.09
N SER A 205 -7.53 0.41 -8.32
CA SER A 205 -6.74 1.27 -9.19
C SER A 205 -7.23 1.25 -10.64
N VAL A 206 -7.65 0.07 -11.15
CA VAL A 206 -8.21 -0.03 -12.51
C VAL A 206 -9.62 0.55 -12.58
N VAL A 207 -10.47 0.33 -11.57
CA VAL A 207 -11.81 0.96 -11.52
C VAL A 207 -11.71 2.48 -11.50
N ASN A 208 -10.69 3.05 -10.85
CA ASN A 208 -10.43 4.50 -10.85
C ASN A 208 -9.96 5.05 -12.22
N GLU A 209 -9.46 4.19 -13.12
CA GLU A 209 -9.19 4.58 -14.51
C GLU A 209 -10.48 4.87 -15.32
N HIS A 210 -11.64 4.44 -14.78
CA HIS A 210 -12.94 4.48 -15.41
C HIS A 210 -13.97 5.29 -14.59
N PRO A 211 -13.76 6.61 -14.40
CA PRO A 211 -14.65 7.41 -13.57
C PRO A 211 -16.10 7.44 -14.09
N GLU A 212 -16.32 7.16 -15.38
CA GLU A 212 -17.64 7.10 -16.01
C GLU A 212 -18.55 5.98 -15.48
N ILE A 213 -17.99 4.92 -14.90
CA ILE A 213 -18.76 3.82 -14.29
C ILE A 213 -19.10 4.09 -12.82
N ARG A 214 -18.55 5.15 -12.23
CA ARG A 214 -18.74 5.55 -10.85
C ARG A 214 -19.83 6.61 -10.72
N GLN A 215 -20.50 6.64 -9.55
CA GLN A 215 -21.46 7.68 -9.18
C GLN A 215 -21.18 8.08 -7.74
N PRO A 216 -20.76 9.33 -7.44
CA PRO A 216 -20.45 9.75 -6.07
C PRO A 216 -21.68 9.62 -5.15
N SER A 217 -21.79 8.49 -4.46
CA SER A 217 -22.93 8.15 -3.61
C SER A 217 -22.57 7.07 -2.59
N SER A 218 -23.38 6.92 -1.55
CA SER A 218 -23.18 5.86 -0.54
C SER A 218 -23.23 4.45 -1.16
N ILE A 219 -24.06 4.24 -2.19
CA ILE A 219 -24.15 2.94 -2.87
C ILE A 219 -22.90 2.65 -3.71
N ASP A 220 -22.29 3.67 -4.31
CA ASP A 220 -21.04 3.52 -5.06
C ASP A 220 -19.91 3.01 -4.16
N TYR A 221 -19.83 3.46 -2.90
CA TYR A 221 -18.84 2.94 -1.96
C TYR A 221 -19.01 1.44 -1.71
N LEU A 222 -20.23 0.96 -1.50
CA LEU A 222 -20.50 -0.48 -1.32
C LEU A 222 -20.10 -1.28 -2.56
N ILE A 223 -20.47 -0.81 -3.74
CA ILE A 223 -20.18 -1.50 -5.01
C ILE A 223 -18.68 -1.49 -5.27
N PHE A 224 -17.98 -0.40 -4.99
CA PHE A 224 -16.54 -0.25 -5.18
C PHE A 224 -15.76 -1.25 -4.34
N GLU A 225 -16.01 -1.30 -3.03
CA GLU A 225 -15.37 -2.24 -2.12
C GLU A 225 -15.75 -3.70 -2.45
N GLY A 226 -17.02 -3.95 -2.75
CA GLY A 226 -17.49 -5.29 -3.09
C GLY A 226 -16.90 -5.85 -4.40
N LYS A 227 -16.65 -4.99 -5.40
CA LYS A 227 -15.94 -5.39 -6.63
C LYS A 227 -14.53 -5.88 -6.34
N ALA A 228 -13.79 -5.12 -5.54
CA ALA A 228 -12.41 -5.45 -5.17
C ALA A 228 -12.34 -6.75 -4.36
N GLU A 229 -13.26 -6.93 -3.41
CA GLU A 229 -13.34 -8.14 -2.59
C GLU A 229 -13.64 -9.39 -3.44
N VAL A 230 -14.65 -9.32 -4.32
CA VAL A 230 -15.00 -10.44 -5.20
C VAL A 230 -13.86 -10.75 -6.18
N PHE A 231 -13.23 -9.72 -6.76
CA PHE A 231 -12.10 -9.89 -7.65
C PHE A 231 -10.92 -10.59 -6.96
N ALA A 232 -10.50 -10.08 -5.81
CA ALA A 232 -9.41 -10.66 -5.03
C ALA A 232 -9.74 -12.11 -4.58
N LYS A 233 -10.98 -12.36 -4.19
CA LYS A 233 -11.45 -13.68 -3.75
C LYS A 233 -11.47 -14.70 -4.88
N GLU A 234 -11.79 -14.32 -6.10
CA GLU A 234 -11.72 -15.25 -7.25
C GLU A 234 -10.27 -15.59 -7.61
N LEU A 235 -9.35 -14.67 -7.45
CA LEU A 235 -7.93 -14.93 -7.66
C LEU A 235 -7.29 -15.74 -6.52
N TYR A 236 -7.72 -15.51 -5.28
CA TYR A 236 -7.15 -16.11 -4.06
C TYR A 236 -8.25 -16.71 -3.17
N PRO A 237 -8.90 -17.81 -3.61
CA PRO A 237 -10.10 -18.35 -2.94
C PRO A 237 -9.84 -18.91 -1.54
N LYS A 238 -8.59 -19.19 -1.17
CA LYS A 238 -8.23 -19.73 0.15
C LYS A 238 -8.08 -18.67 1.23
N VAL A 239 -7.85 -17.41 0.85
CA VAL A 239 -7.73 -16.31 1.82
C VAL A 239 -9.10 -16.08 2.46
N PRO A 240 -9.21 -16.07 3.81
CA PRO A 240 -10.48 -15.76 4.46
C PRO A 240 -10.91 -14.31 4.12
N PRO A 241 -12.23 -14.05 4.02
CA PRO A 241 -12.73 -12.69 3.84
C PRO A 241 -12.38 -11.85 5.07
N ILE A 242 -12.42 -10.52 4.90
CA ILE A 242 -12.31 -9.57 6.03
C ILE A 242 -13.39 -9.94 7.08
N GLU A 243 -12.98 -10.11 8.34
CA GLU A 243 -13.92 -10.38 9.43
C GLU A 243 -14.85 -9.18 9.63
N THR A 244 -16.13 -9.40 9.39
CA THR A 244 -17.19 -8.41 9.58
C THR A 244 -18.26 -8.96 10.51
N GLU A 245 -18.94 -8.07 11.24
CA GLU A 245 -20.07 -8.46 12.07
C GLU A 245 -21.25 -8.94 11.20
N LYS A 246 -21.86 -10.04 11.62
CA LYS A 246 -23.08 -10.53 10.95
C LYS A 246 -24.24 -9.61 11.27
N MET A 247 -24.81 -8.99 10.25
CA MET A 247 -25.99 -8.15 10.36
C MET A 247 -27.29 -8.94 10.14
N ALA A 248 -28.30 -8.68 10.96
CA ALA A 248 -29.64 -9.18 10.72
C ALA A 248 -30.26 -8.52 9.48
N PHE A 249 -31.20 -9.22 8.82
CA PHE A 249 -31.81 -8.71 7.57
C PHE A 249 -32.48 -7.33 7.74
N ASN A 250 -33.19 -7.12 8.87
CA ASN A 250 -33.84 -5.83 9.14
C ASN A 250 -32.85 -4.68 9.32
N ASP A 251 -31.68 -4.94 9.90
CA ASP A 251 -30.63 -3.93 10.06
C ASP A 251 -30.01 -3.59 8.70
N LYS A 252 -29.75 -4.60 7.87
CA LYS A 252 -29.30 -4.40 6.49
C LYS A 252 -30.30 -3.54 5.70
N LYS A 253 -31.60 -3.81 5.83
CA LYS A 253 -32.64 -3.04 5.15
C LYS A 253 -32.61 -1.56 5.55
N LYS A 254 -32.54 -1.27 6.87
CA LYS A 254 -32.43 0.12 7.36
C LYS A 254 -31.20 0.83 6.81
N ILE A 255 -30.04 0.15 6.81
CA ILE A 255 -28.81 0.73 6.27
C ILE A 255 -28.92 0.98 4.76
N LEU A 256 -29.48 0.03 4.01
CA LEU A 256 -29.67 0.19 2.56
C LEU A 256 -30.65 1.33 2.21
N GLU A 257 -31.67 1.58 3.03
CA GLU A 257 -32.54 2.75 2.89
C GLU A 257 -31.76 4.06 3.12
N GLN A 258 -30.85 4.10 4.08
CA GLN A 258 -29.97 5.26 4.30
C GLN A 258 -28.96 5.42 3.14
N VAL A 259 -28.42 4.31 2.62
CA VAL A 259 -27.54 4.29 1.43
C VAL A 259 -28.27 4.82 0.21
N LYS A 260 -29.51 4.36 -0.05
CA LYS A 260 -30.36 4.87 -1.14
C LYS A 260 -30.53 6.39 -1.08
N ASN A 261 -30.79 6.92 0.13
CA ASN A 261 -30.98 8.35 0.35
C ASN A 261 -29.66 9.14 0.39
N ASN A 262 -28.53 8.50 0.09
CA ASN A 262 -27.18 9.07 0.12
C ASN A 262 -26.86 9.79 1.44
N SER A 263 -27.34 9.24 2.57
CA SER A 263 -27.22 9.83 3.90
C SER A 263 -26.04 9.28 4.73
N LEU A 264 -25.24 8.36 4.17
CA LEU A 264 -24.05 7.77 4.79
C LEU A 264 -22.79 8.14 4.03
N SER A 265 -21.78 8.61 4.74
CA SER A 265 -20.44 8.81 4.20
C SER A 265 -19.66 7.48 4.12
N TYR A 266 -18.56 7.47 3.36
CA TYR A 266 -17.63 6.35 3.36
C TYR A 266 -17.08 6.08 4.77
N GLU A 267 -16.74 7.13 5.51
CA GLU A 267 -16.24 7.02 6.88
C GLU A 267 -17.26 6.33 7.80
N GLU A 268 -18.54 6.74 7.79
CA GLU A 268 -19.59 6.12 8.59
C GLU A 268 -19.82 4.64 8.22
N LEU A 269 -19.70 4.30 6.94
CA LEU A 269 -19.82 2.91 6.45
C LEU A 269 -18.61 2.05 6.83
N SER A 270 -17.41 2.64 6.92
CA SER A 270 -16.17 1.91 7.22
C SER A 270 -15.86 1.83 8.72
N THR A 271 -16.01 2.94 9.45
CA THR A 271 -15.69 3.01 10.90
C THR A 271 -16.89 2.74 11.80
N GLY A 272 -18.11 2.75 11.23
CA GLY A 272 -19.38 2.66 11.96
C GLY A 272 -19.90 4.00 12.42
N SER A 273 -21.19 4.05 12.77
CA SER A 273 -21.86 5.23 13.33
C SER A 273 -22.95 4.80 14.32
N GLU A 274 -22.69 4.99 15.61
CA GLU A 274 -23.70 4.71 16.66
C GLU A 274 -24.95 5.57 16.47
N ALA A 275 -24.80 6.84 16.09
CA ALA A 275 -25.92 7.76 15.88
C ALA A 275 -26.86 7.34 14.73
N LYS A 276 -26.40 6.49 13.81
CA LYS A 276 -27.16 6.01 12.64
C LYS A 276 -27.37 4.50 12.66
N ASP A 277 -27.01 3.82 13.74
CA ASP A 277 -27.07 2.35 13.89
C ASP A 277 -26.29 1.62 12.75
N VAL A 278 -25.12 2.14 12.36
CA VAL A 278 -24.26 1.55 11.33
C VAL A 278 -23.10 0.82 12.00
N PRO A 279 -22.98 -0.52 11.87
CA PRO A 279 -21.84 -1.27 12.37
C PRO A 279 -20.54 -0.91 11.65
N ARG A 280 -19.41 -1.18 12.31
CA ARG A 280 -18.10 -1.06 11.66
C ARG A 280 -17.96 -2.02 10.48
N LEU A 281 -17.19 -1.64 9.50
CA LEU A 281 -16.89 -2.44 8.30
C LEU A 281 -18.15 -2.79 7.48
N THR A 282 -19.22 -2.03 7.61
CA THR A 282 -20.46 -2.20 6.84
C THR A 282 -20.21 -2.08 5.34
N VAL A 283 -19.34 -1.17 4.91
CA VAL A 283 -18.98 -1.00 3.49
C VAL A 283 -18.46 -2.31 2.88
N TYR A 284 -17.64 -3.06 3.62
CA TYR A 284 -17.10 -4.34 3.17
C TYR A 284 -18.15 -5.44 3.22
N SER A 285 -18.89 -5.58 4.31
CA SER A 285 -19.86 -6.67 4.47
C SER A 285 -21.03 -6.58 3.50
N LEU A 286 -21.67 -5.43 3.37
CA LEU A 286 -22.77 -5.21 2.42
C LEU A 286 -22.27 -5.14 0.97
N GLY A 287 -21.13 -4.51 0.74
CA GLY A 287 -20.52 -4.47 -0.59
C GLY A 287 -20.20 -5.87 -1.12
N THR A 288 -19.57 -6.71 -0.29
CA THR A 288 -19.28 -8.10 -0.66
C THR A 288 -20.56 -8.90 -0.90
N GLU A 289 -21.60 -8.76 -0.06
CA GLU A 289 -22.85 -9.46 -0.24
C GLU A 289 -23.56 -9.04 -1.55
N LEU A 290 -23.59 -7.75 -1.84
CA LEU A 290 -24.19 -7.20 -3.05
C LEU A 290 -23.47 -7.70 -4.30
N MET A 291 -22.14 -7.58 -4.30
CA MET A 291 -21.34 -7.91 -5.48
C MET A 291 -21.18 -9.42 -5.68
N SER A 292 -21.18 -10.22 -4.60
CA SER A 292 -21.20 -11.69 -4.73
C SER A 292 -22.51 -12.19 -5.32
N ASP A 293 -23.67 -11.63 -4.92
CA ASP A 293 -24.97 -11.96 -5.54
C ASP A 293 -24.98 -11.56 -7.02
N PHE A 294 -24.52 -10.35 -7.34
CA PHE A 294 -24.42 -9.90 -8.72
C PHE A 294 -23.50 -10.81 -9.55
N ARG A 295 -22.35 -11.18 -9.02
CA ARG A 295 -21.40 -12.10 -9.66
C ARG A 295 -22.00 -13.48 -9.92
N GLN A 296 -22.77 -14.01 -8.97
CA GLN A 296 -23.46 -15.31 -9.13
C GLN A 296 -24.51 -15.25 -10.26
N LYS A 297 -25.25 -14.15 -10.35
CA LYS A 297 -26.27 -13.93 -11.42
C LYS A 297 -25.64 -13.70 -12.79
N LYS A 298 -24.44 -13.16 -12.83
CA LYS A 298 -23.67 -12.79 -14.03
C LYS A 298 -22.39 -13.60 -14.15
N SER A 299 -22.47 -14.89 -13.88
CA SER A 299 -21.31 -15.79 -13.89
C SER A 299 -20.67 -15.94 -15.27
N GLU A 300 -21.39 -15.59 -16.35
CA GLU A 300 -20.88 -15.55 -17.71
C GLU A 300 -19.91 -14.37 -18.00
N LYS A 301 -19.98 -13.28 -17.20
CA LYS A 301 -19.06 -12.14 -17.37
C LYS A 301 -17.63 -12.55 -17.00
N THR A 302 -16.66 -12.05 -17.75
CA THR A 302 -15.25 -12.07 -17.35
C THR A 302 -15.05 -11.22 -16.09
N LEU A 303 -13.91 -11.40 -15.38
CA LEU A 303 -13.58 -10.53 -14.24
C LEU A 303 -13.41 -9.06 -14.65
N GLN A 304 -12.94 -8.80 -15.87
CA GLN A 304 -12.88 -7.45 -16.43
C GLN A 304 -14.27 -6.84 -16.60
N GLU A 305 -15.19 -7.52 -17.29
CA GLU A 305 -16.56 -7.05 -17.48
C GLU A 305 -17.31 -6.87 -16.16
N PHE A 306 -17.06 -7.75 -15.18
CA PHE A 306 -17.60 -7.63 -13.84
C PHE A 306 -17.08 -6.37 -13.12
N SER A 307 -15.76 -6.19 -13.07
CA SER A 307 -15.11 -5.06 -12.37
C SER A 307 -15.51 -3.71 -13.00
N LEU A 308 -15.70 -3.65 -14.31
CA LEU A 308 -16.06 -2.45 -15.05
C LEU A 308 -17.57 -2.26 -15.24
N THR A 309 -18.41 -3.08 -14.61
CA THR A 309 -19.87 -2.90 -14.67
C THR A 309 -20.28 -1.57 -14.02
N PRO A 310 -21.10 -0.72 -14.66
CA PRO A 310 -21.60 0.53 -14.07
C PRO A 310 -22.43 0.30 -12.80
N VAL A 311 -22.42 1.27 -11.88
CA VAL A 311 -23.19 1.22 -10.63
C VAL A 311 -24.69 1.05 -10.89
N SER A 312 -25.24 1.73 -11.92
CA SER A 312 -26.64 1.60 -12.34
C SER A 312 -27.04 0.16 -12.62
N ASP A 313 -26.19 -0.58 -13.34
CA ASP A 313 -26.51 -1.95 -13.76
C ASP A 313 -26.51 -2.91 -12.56
N VAL A 314 -25.59 -2.69 -11.61
CA VAL A 314 -25.55 -3.47 -10.36
C VAL A 314 -26.83 -3.23 -9.54
N ILE A 315 -27.33 -1.99 -9.46
CA ILE A 315 -28.58 -1.67 -8.76
C ILE A 315 -29.77 -2.36 -9.43
N HIS A 316 -29.89 -2.24 -10.75
CA HIS A 316 -31.02 -2.80 -11.50
C HIS A 316 -31.11 -4.31 -11.49
N GLU A 317 -29.98 -5.01 -11.34
CA GLU A 317 -29.92 -6.46 -11.46
C GLU A 317 -29.57 -7.18 -10.14
N GLY A 318 -29.15 -6.42 -9.11
CA GLY A 318 -28.69 -6.95 -7.82
C GLY A 318 -29.81 -7.43 -6.89
N LYS A 319 -29.41 -8.13 -5.82
CA LYS A 319 -30.28 -8.68 -4.78
C LYS A 319 -31.17 -7.64 -4.09
N PHE A 320 -30.67 -6.44 -3.93
CA PHE A 320 -31.34 -5.36 -3.21
C PHE A 320 -32.05 -4.36 -4.12
N LYS A 321 -32.32 -4.73 -5.37
CA LYS A 321 -33.00 -3.90 -6.35
C LYS A 321 -34.23 -3.19 -5.76
N LEU A 322 -35.16 -3.94 -5.13
CA LEU A 322 -36.42 -3.39 -4.58
C LEU A 322 -36.21 -2.38 -3.43
N ILE A 323 -35.03 -2.35 -2.82
CA ILE A 323 -34.71 -1.40 -1.76
C ILE A 323 -33.98 -0.19 -2.35
N LEU A 324 -33.11 -0.43 -3.35
CA LEU A 324 -32.22 0.60 -3.91
C LEU A 324 -32.83 1.41 -5.06
N GLU A 325 -33.83 0.88 -5.76
CA GLU A 325 -34.71 1.61 -6.70
C GLU A 325 -35.82 2.35 -5.95
#